data_260a424f0206515af25f4b61713a19ce
#
_entry.id   260a424f0206515af25f4b61713a19ce
#
_cell.length_a   1.000
_cell.length_b   1.000
_cell.length_c   1.000
_cell.angle_alpha   90.00
_cell.angle_beta   90.00
_cell.angle_gamma   90.00
#
_symmetry.space_group_name_H-M   'P 1'
#
loop_
_entity.id
_entity.type
_entity.pdbx_description
1 polymer ?
#
loop_
_entity_poly.entity_id
_entity_poly.type
_entity_poly.pdbx_seq_one_letter_code
_entity_poly.pdbx_strand_id
1 'polypeptide(L)'
;MLEPVLSYRVCLPEGADVHAALGKLHRLEEEEPQLHVVWNETLGEIHVQLMGEIQLEVLKSLLAERYGLDVEFDSGGILYKETITEAIEGVGHYEPLRHYAEVHLKLEPLPRGSGMQFAANCREEELDKNWQRLVLTHLEEKQHLGVLIGAPLTDMKITLIAGRAHLKHTEGGDFRQATYRAVRQGLMMANQIKKTQLLEPWYSFRLEVPAENIGRAMSDVQRMEGSFDPPETAPDGQTATLTGFAPVATMRSYPMEVVSYTRGRGHLNLTLDGYRPCHNAAEVIEAVDYEPEHDLDNPADSVFCSHGAGFVVPWEQVRSHMHVDSGWGHTAPAAEETAARPRRMAAYRATLEEDAELLKIFERTYGPIKRDPLAAFRPTQKRERPDFNAEQWEIQPEYLLVDGYNIIFAWDELNALSKESLEAARHRLMDILCNYQGFKKCVLILVFDAYRVPGSPGSIEQYHNIHVVYTREAETADMFIERVTHEIGKGRRVRVATSDGMEQVIILGHGALRVSARMFHEEVQEAETVSYTHLRAHETCADL
;
A
#
# COMPACT_ATOMS: atom_id res chain seq x y z
N MET A 1 14.86 9.80 7.13
CA MET A 1 15.64 8.87 6.27
C MET A 1 15.92 9.62 4.99
N LEU A 2 17.14 9.58 4.47
CA LEU A 2 17.46 10.23 3.19
C LEU A 2 16.90 9.35 2.07
N GLU A 3 16.11 9.95 1.18
CA GLU A 3 15.50 9.23 0.05
C GLU A 3 16.41 9.29 -1.18
N PRO A 4 16.49 8.23 -2.00
CA PRO A 4 17.21 8.24 -3.26
C PRO A 4 16.59 9.24 -4.24
N VAL A 5 17.44 9.83 -5.10
CA VAL A 5 17.03 10.84 -6.08
C VAL A 5 17.45 10.52 -7.51
N LEU A 6 18.29 9.52 -7.68
CA LEU A 6 18.79 9.05 -8.97
C LEU A 6 18.43 7.57 -9.15
N SER A 7 18.03 7.19 -10.34
CA SER A 7 17.74 5.82 -10.73
C SER A 7 18.63 5.42 -11.91
N TYR A 8 19.29 4.29 -11.82
CA TYR A 8 20.17 3.77 -12.86
C TYR A 8 19.75 2.36 -13.22
N ARG A 9 19.69 2.05 -14.52
CA ARG A 9 19.50 0.70 -14.99
C ARG A 9 20.81 -0.07 -14.89
N VAL A 10 20.73 -1.29 -14.35
CA VAL A 10 21.86 -2.22 -14.27
C VAL A 10 21.99 -2.97 -15.59
N CYS A 11 23.06 -2.70 -16.31
CA CYS A 11 23.42 -3.41 -17.55
C CYS A 11 24.27 -4.63 -17.21
N LEU A 12 23.69 -5.81 -17.33
CA LEU A 12 24.38 -7.07 -17.05
C LEU A 12 25.19 -7.53 -18.25
N PRO A 13 26.33 -8.25 -18.07
CA PRO A 13 27.07 -8.84 -19.15
C PRO A 13 26.25 -9.90 -19.92
N GLU A 14 26.59 -10.13 -21.19
CA GLU A 14 25.89 -11.11 -22.03
C GLU A 14 25.91 -12.51 -21.40
N GLY A 15 24.71 -13.11 -21.29
CA GLY A 15 24.53 -14.45 -20.73
C GLY A 15 24.43 -14.50 -19.19
N ALA A 16 24.43 -13.37 -18.50
CA ALA A 16 24.20 -13.32 -17.06
C ALA A 16 22.72 -13.62 -16.73
N ASP A 17 22.50 -14.39 -15.67
CA ASP A 17 21.15 -14.64 -15.13
C ASP A 17 20.65 -13.40 -14.38
N VAL A 18 19.61 -12.75 -14.91
CA VAL A 18 19.00 -11.53 -14.38
C VAL A 18 18.43 -11.77 -12.98
N HIS A 19 17.78 -12.91 -12.74
CA HIS A 19 17.21 -13.22 -11.43
C HIS A 19 18.26 -13.52 -10.37
N ALA A 20 19.34 -14.18 -10.77
CA ALA A 20 20.49 -14.39 -9.89
C ALA A 20 21.19 -13.06 -9.53
N ALA A 21 21.29 -12.12 -10.48
CA ALA A 21 21.81 -10.79 -10.25
C ALA A 21 20.90 -9.96 -9.33
N LEU A 22 19.58 -10.01 -9.55
CA LEU A 22 18.57 -9.38 -8.69
C LEU A 22 18.70 -9.87 -7.23
N GLY A 23 18.82 -11.18 -7.01
CA GLY A 23 19.00 -11.73 -5.67
C GLY A 23 20.29 -11.27 -4.97
N LYS A 24 21.36 -11.00 -5.73
CA LYS A 24 22.61 -10.44 -5.18
C LYS A 24 22.47 -8.97 -4.81
N LEU A 25 21.77 -8.19 -5.64
CA LEU A 25 21.49 -6.78 -5.39
C LEU A 25 20.58 -6.59 -4.17
N HIS A 26 19.54 -7.40 -3.98
CA HIS A 26 18.70 -7.35 -2.78
C HIS A 26 19.48 -7.66 -1.49
N ARG A 27 20.47 -8.54 -1.54
CA ARG A 27 21.36 -8.77 -0.39
C ARG A 27 22.20 -7.55 -0.04
N LEU A 28 22.67 -6.80 -1.06
CA LEU A 28 23.38 -5.54 -0.84
C LEU A 28 22.44 -4.45 -0.30
N GLU A 29 21.20 -4.41 -0.76
CA GLU A 29 20.15 -3.51 -0.23
C GLU A 29 19.89 -3.75 1.27
N GLU A 30 19.93 -5.01 1.74
CA GLU A 30 19.82 -5.34 3.16
C GLU A 30 21.00 -4.80 3.99
N GLU A 31 22.20 -4.74 3.41
CA GLU A 31 23.41 -4.21 4.06
C GLU A 31 23.51 -2.69 3.97
N GLU A 32 23.04 -2.09 2.88
CA GLU A 32 23.13 -0.66 2.56
C GLU A 32 21.75 -0.02 2.47
N PRO A 33 21.22 0.55 3.57
CA PRO A 33 19.84 1.08 3.62
C PRO A 33 19.57 2.27 2.67
N GLN A 34 20.61 2.82 2.04
CA GLN A 34 20.49 3.91 1.06
C GLN A 34 20.39 3.40 -0.39
N LEU A 35 20.58 2.12 -0.62
CA LEU A 35 20.41 1.46 -1.89
C LEU A 35 18.97 0.94 -1.97
N HIS A 36 18.24 1.30 -3.02
CA HIS A 36 16.94 0.69 -3.33
C HIS A 36 17.00 -0.01 -4.67
N VAL A 37 16.60 -1.28 -4.68
CA VAL A 37 16.59 -2.12 -5.87
C VAL A 37 15.15 -2.27 -6.35
N VAL A 38 14.90 -1.88 -7.60
CA VAL A 38 13.57 -1.93 -8.22
C VAL A 38 13.62 -2.87 -9.42
N TRP A 39 12.77 -3.89 -9.40
CA TRP A 39 12.56 -4.78 -10.53
C TRP A 39 11.42 -4.28 -11.42
N ASN A 40 11.68 -4.03 -12.68
CA ASN A 40 10.67 -3.70 -13.68
C ASN A 40 10.26 -4.98 -14.42
N GLU A 41 9.11 -5.56 -14.06
CA GLU A 41 8.61 -6.80 -14.66
C GLU A 41 8.29 -6.65 -16.16
N THR A 42 7.78 -5.49 -16.57
CA THR A 42 7.37 -5.23 -17.96
C THR A 42 8.57 -5.21 -18.91
N LEU A 43 9.67 -4.60 -18.49
CA LEU A 43 10.87 -4.48 -19.29
C LEU A 43 11.90 -5.58 -18.98
N GLY A 44 11.74 -6.33 -17.90
CA GLY A 44 12.71 -7.32 -17.44
C GLY A 44 14.05 -6.69 -17.02
N GLU A 45 14.00 -5.48 -16.46
CA GLU A 45 15.17 -4.68 -16.11
C GLU A 45 15.31 -4.46 -14.60
N ILE A 46 16.56 -4.44 -14.13
CA ILE A 46 16.88 -4.08 -12.76
C ILE A 46 17.29 -2.61 -12.71
N HIS A 47 16.68 -1.83 -11.84
CA HIS A 47 17.05 -0.46 -11.55
C HIS A 47 17.56 -0.34 -10.12
N VAL A 48 18.59 0.47 -9.92
CA VAL A 48 19.11 0.83 -8.60
C VAL A 48 18.89 2.31 -8.37
N GLN A 49 18.34 2.64 -7.21
CA GLN A 49 18.05 4.01 -6.83
C GLN A 49 19.04 4.44 -5.74
N LEU A 50 19.71 5.58 -5.96
CA LEU A 50 20.84 6.05 -5.19
C LEU A 50 20.72 7.57 -4.91
N MET A 51 21.54 8.07 -4.00
CA MET A 51 21.62 9.49 -3.68
C MET A 51 22.63 10.26 -4.54
N GLY A 52 23.63 9.58 -5.11
CA GLY A 52 24.68 10.23 -5.89
C GLY A 52 25.54 9.25 -6.66
N GLU A 53 26.26 9.76 -7.67
CA GLU A 53 27.07 8.96 -8.61
C GLU A 53 28.26 8.23 -7.94
N ILE A 54 28.81 8.74 -6.85
CA ILE A 54 29.89 8.08 -6.11
C ILE A 54 29.46 6.69 -5.61
N GLN A 55 28.18 6.54 -5.25
CA GLN A 55 27.64 5.26 -4.79
C GLN A 55 27.62 4.20 -5.91
N LEU A 56 27.52 4.61 -7.19
CA LEU A 56 27.60 3.69 -8.32
C LEU A 56 28.96 3.01 -8.43
N GLU A 57 30.04 3.77 -8.29
CA GLU A 57 31.40 3.21 -8.36
C GLU A 57 31.65 2.24 -7.21
N VAL A 58 31.17 2.58 -6.02
CA VAL A 58 31.25 1.69 -4.85
C VAL A 58 30.42 0.43 -5.11
N LEU A 59 29.19 0.56 -5.60
CA LEU A 59 28.31 -0.57 -5.90
C LEU A 59 28.91 -1.47 -6.99
N LYS A 60 29.50 -0.89 -8.05
CA LYS A 60 30.19 -1.62 -9.12
C LYS A 60 31.35 -2.44 -8.54
N SER A 61 32.19 -1.83 -7.71
CA SER A 61 33.31 -2.51 -7.06
C SER A 61 32.84 -3.63 -6.13
N LEU A 62 31.79 -3.41 -5.33
CA LEU A 62 31.24 -4.43 -4.44
C LEU A 62 30.66 -5.63 -5.20
N LEU A 63 29.94 -5.37 -6.31
CA LEU A 63 29.39 -6.44 -7.16
C LEU A 63 30.50 -7.28 -7.81
N ALA A 64 31.56 -6.62 -8.31
CA ALA A 64 32.69 -7.31 -8.88
C ALA A 64 33.48 -8.12 -7.83
N GLU A 65 33.83 -7.53 -6.69
CA GLU A 65 34.66 -8.15 -5.67
C GLU A 65 33.93 -9.29 -4.91
N ARG A 66 32.68 -9.08 -4.51
CA ARG A 66 31.95 -10.08 -3.68
C ARG A 66 31.26 -11.15 -4.49
N TYR A 67 30.75 -10.78 -5.67
CA TYR A 67 29.90 -11.68 -6.45
C TYR A 67 30.45 -12.04 -7.83
N GLY A 68 31.62 -11.48 -8.21
CA GLY A 68 32.20 -11.71 -9.51
C GLY A 68 31.30 -11.23 -10.66
N LEU A 69 30.44 -10.23 -10.39
CA LEU A 69 29.48 -9.68 -11.33
C LEU A 69 29.97 -8.33 -11.82
N ASP A 70 30.44 -8.29 -13.07
CA ASP A 70 30.86 -7.04 -13.72
C ASP A 70 29.66 -6.39 -14.39
N VAL A 71 29.21 -5.27 -13.83
CA VAL A 71 28.01 -4.55 -14.30
C VAL A 71 28.38 -3.18 -14.82
N GLU A 72 27.63 -2.70 -15.78
CA GLU A 72 27.61 -1.30 -16.20
C GLU A 72 26.29 -0.65 -15.80
N PHE A 73 26.27 0.68 -15.73
CA PHE A 73 25.08 1.47 -15.46
C PHE A 73 24.82 2.39 -16.63
N ASP A 74 23.54 2.66 -16.92
CA ASP A 74 23.14 3.63 -17.94
C ASP A 74 23.44 5.08 -17.49
N SER A 75 23.00 6.06 -18.30
CA SER A 75 23.17 7.49 -17.98
C SER A 75 22.41 7.96 -16.75
N GLY A 76 21.56 7.11 -16.18
CA GLY A 76 20.71 7.40 -15.04
C GLY A 76 19.57 8.37 -15.33
N GLY A 77 18.48 8.21 -14.59
CA GLY A 77 17.30 9.06 -14.58
C GLY A 77 17.14 9.82 -13.27
N ILE A 78 16.44 10.92 -13.32
CA ILE A 78 16.01 11.66 -12.13
C ILE A 78 14.73 11.03 -11.58
N LEU A 79 14.65 10.88 -10.28
CA LEU A 79 13.43 10.47 -9.60
C LEU A 79 12.57 11.69 -9.32
N TYR A 80 11.60 11.91 -10.19
CA TYR A 80 10.61 12.98 -10.04
C TYR A 80 9.52 12.57 -9.04
N LYS A 81 8.79 13.56 -8.54
CA LYS A 81 7.56 13.39 -7.77
C LYS A 81 6.46 14.29 -8.34
N GLU A 82 5.21 13.98 -8.01
CA GLU A 82 4.08 14.81 -8.42
C GLU A 82 3.27 15.29 -7.22
N THR A 83 2.59 16.42 -7.37
CA THR A 83 1.71 17.00 -6.36
C THR A 83 0.63 17.84 -7.02
N ILE A 84 -0.26 18.41 -6.21
CA ILE A 84 -1.26 19.38 -6.63
C ILE A 84 -1.00 20.75 -5.99
N THR A 85 -1.55 21.81 -6.58
CA THR A 85 -1.39 23.19 -6.09
C THR A 85 -2.67 23.77 -5.48
N GLU A 86 -3.82 23.13 -5.71
CA GLU A 86 -5.11 23.52 -5.15
C GLU A 86 -5.87 22.28 -4.67
N ALA A 87 -6.75 22.50 -3.69
CA ALA A 87 -7.59 21.42 -3.19
C ALA A 87 -8.64 21.01 -4.22
N ILE A 88 -8.88 19.72 -4.34
CA ILE A 88 -9.85 19.14 -5.26
C ILE A 88 -10.56 17.95 -4.62
N GLU A 89 -11.79 17.68 -5.07
CA GLU A 89 -12.51 16.44 -4.72
C GLU A 89 -12.30 15.40 -5.80
N GLY A 90 -11.95 14.19 -5.38
CA GLY A 90 -11.97 13.00 -6.20
C GLY A 90 -13.11 12.06 -5.81
N VAL A 91 -13.81 11.54 -6.81
CA VAL A 91 -14.94 10.63 -6.62
C VAL A 91 -14.63 9.30 -7.29
N GLY A 92 -14.77 8.22 -6.55
CA GLY A 92 -14.63 6.87 -7.07
C GLY A 92 -15.86 6.04 -6.76
N HIS A 93 -16.40 5.39 -7.79
CA HIS A 93 -17.55 4.53 -7.67
C HIS A 93 -17.23 3.15 -8.26
N TYR A 94 -17.62 2.10 -7.54
CA TYR A 94 -17.42 0.73 -7.98
C TYR A 94 -18.66 -0.10 -7.70
N GLU A 95 -19.45 -0.37 -8.74
CA GLU A 95 -20.73 -1.06 -8.67
C GLU A 95 -20.87 -2.07 -9.84
N PRO A 96 -20.02 -3.08 -9.95
CA PRO A 96 -20.33 -4.24 -10.79
C PRO A 96 -21.46 -5.06 -10.16
N LEU A 97 -22.01 -6.04 -10.89
CA LEU A 97 -23.13 -6.84 -10.43
C LEU A 97 -22.92 -7.40 -9.01
N ARG A 98 -23.78 -7.02 -8.05
CA ARG A 98 -23.75 -7.40 -6.62
C ARG A 98 -22.61 -6.82 -5.81
N HIS A 99 -21.97 -5.78 -6.27
CA HIS A 99 -20.96 -5.02 -5.54
C HIS A 99 -21.38 -3.56 -5.46
N TYR A 100 -20.96 -2.84 -4.44
CA TYR A 100 -21.24 -1.41 -4.31
C TYR A 100 -20.26 -0.73 -3.35
N ALA A 101 -19.55 0.27 -3.81
CA ALA A 101 -18.84 1.22 -2.96
C ALA A 101 -18.74 2.58 -3.67
N GLU A 102 -18.96 3.65 -2.91
CA GLU A 102 -18.69 5.02 -3.36
C GLU A 102 -17.84 5.73 -2.33
N VAL A 103 -16.79 6.43 -2.79
CA VAL A 103 -15.80 7.12 -1.97
C VAL A 103 -15.57 8.51 -2.51
N HIS A 104 -15.65 9.51 -1.64
CA HIS A 104 -15.32 10.90 -1.92
C HIS A 104 -14.12 11.31 -1.10
N LEU A 105 -13.07 11.73 -1.78
CA LEU A 105 -11.80 12.13 -1.20
C LEU A 105 -11.53 13.60 -1.48
N LYS A 106 -11.17 14.36 -0.45
CA LYS A 106 -10.59 15.68 -0.61
C LYS A 106 -9.08 15.56 -0.68
N LEU A 107 -8.51 15.97 -1.80
CA LEU A 107 -7.07 16.06 -2.02
C LEU A 107 -6.64 17.49 -1.78
N GLU A 108 -5.71 17.73 -0.86
CA GLU A 108 -5.23 19.07 -0.48
C GLU A 108 -3.71 19.13 -0.58
N PRO A 109 -3.14 20.22 -1.13
CA PRO A 109 -1.70 20.41 -1.11
C PRO A 109 -1.20 20.68 0.31
N LEU A 110 -0.02 20.18 0.63
CA LEU A 110 0.71 20.45 1.87
C LEU A 110 2.01 21.23 1.57
N PRO A 111 2.63 21.85 2.59
CA PRO A 111 3.97 22.42 2.46
C PRO A 111 4.99 21.37 1.99
N ARG A 112 6.00 21.81 1.25
CA ARG A 112 7.06 20.93 0.73
C ARG A 112 7.78 20.18 1.86
N GLY A 113 8.03 18.88 1.61
CA GLY A 113 8.64 17.98 2.58
C GLY A 113 7.68 17.41 3.62
N SER A 114 6.36 17.67 3.50
CA SER A 114 5.35 17.11 4.41
C SER A 114 5.01 15.66 4.12
N GLY A 115 5.33 15.15 2.92
CA GLY A 115 4.97 13.83 2.46
C GLY A 115 3.47 13.63 2.29
N MET A 116 3.02 12.37 2.30
CA MET A 116 1.60 12.02 2.20
C MET A 116 0.97 11.94 3.59
N GLN A 117 -0.24 12.50 3.72
CA GLN A 117 -1.04 12.41 4.95
C GLN A 117 -2.45 11.93 4.62
N PHE A 118 -2.99 11.05 5.47
CA PHE A 118 -4.32 10.50 5.30
C PHE A 118 -5.20 10.80 6.50
N ALA A 119 -6.48 11.11 6.26
CA ALA A 119 -7.43 11.43 7.30
C ALA A 119 -8.86 11.03 6.91
N ALA A 120 -9.75 10.89 7.88
CA ALA A 120 -11.18 10.74 7.67
C ALA A 120 -11.93 11.86 8.38
N ASN A 121 -12.84 12.50 7.67
CA ASN A 121 -13.77 13.50 8.17
C ASN A 121 -15.18 13.22 7.61
N CYS A 122 -15.58 11.96 7.67
CA CYS A 122 -16.88 11.48 7.23
C CYS A 122 -17.74 11.17 8.47
N ARG A 123 -19.03 11.44 8.39
CA ARG A 123 -19.97 11.14 9.47
C ARG A 123 -20.22 9.63 9.55
N GLU A 124 -20.32 9.10 10.77
CA GLU A 124 -20.61 7.69 11.00
C GLU A 124 -21.99 7.27 10.47
N GLU A 125 -22.91 8.23 10.39
CA GLU A 125 -24.26 8.03 9.81
C GLU A 125 -24.23 7.85 8.28
N GLU A 126 -23.22 8.39 7.60
CA GLU A 126 -23.03 8.30 6.14
C GLU A 126 -22.21 7.08 5.77
N LEU A 127 -21.17 6.79 6.54
CA LEU A 127 -20.30 5.62 6.35
C LEU A 127 -19.82 5.11 7.71
N ASP A 128 -20.04 3.84 8.02
CA ASP A 128 -19.58 3.19 9.25
C ASP A 128 -18.06 3.32 9.44
N LYS A 129 -17.62 3.45 10.70
CA LYS A 129 -16.19 3.61 11.03
C LYS A 129 -15.28 2.50 10.53
N ASN A 130 -15.79 1.28 10.41
CA ASN A 130 -14.97 0.17 9.91
C ASN A 130 -14.66 0.39 8.44
N TRP A 131 -15.64 0.83 7.65
CA TRP A 131 -15.42 1.19 6.25
C TRP A 131 -14.51 2.41 6.10
N GLN A 132 -14.65 3.42 6.97
CA GLN A 132 -13.73 4.57 6.98
C GLN A 132 -12.28 4.14 7.23
N ARG A 133 -12.04 3.25 8.21
CA ARG A 133 -10.71 2.70 8.48
C ARG A 133 -10.17 1.89 7.30
N LEU A 134 -11.02 1.12 6.66
CA LEU A 134 -10.65 0.33 5.49
C LEU A 134 -10.21 1.23 4.33
N VAL A 135 -10.93 2.33 4.06
CA VAL A 135 -10.52 3.34 3.05
C VAL A 135 -9.16 3.92 3.40
N LEU A 136 -8.89 4.27 4.68
CA LEU A 136 -7.57 4.76 5.10
C LEU A 136 -6.48 3.71 4.88
N THR A 137 -6.75 2.44 5.22
CA THR A 137 -5.81 1.34 4.94
C THR A 137 -5.50 1.23 3.45
N HIS A 138 -6.52 1.36 2.58
CA HIS A 138 -6.32 1.32 1.12
C HIS A 138 -5.54 2.53 0.58
N LEU A 139 -5.63 3.68 1.24
CA LEU A 139 -4.80 4.84 0.91
C LEU A 139 -3.34 4.64 1.32
N GLU A 140 -3.08 3.93 2.43
CA GLU A 140 -1.74 3.70 2.97
C GLU A 140 -1.02 2.50 2.32
N GLU A 141 -1.75 1.49 1.85
CA GLU A 141 -1.16 0.23 1.33
C GLU A 141 -0.49 0.38 -0.03
N LYS A 142 -0.79 1.45 -0.79
CA LYS A 142 -0.29 1.67 -2.15
C LYS A 142 0.43 3.01 -2.27
N GLN A 143 1.56 3.01 -2.96
CA GLN A 143 2.17 4.24 -3.44
C GLN A 143 1.33 4.78 -4.61
N HIS A 144 0.63 5.90 -4.39
CA HIS A 144 -0.18 6.53 -5.42
C HIS A 144 0.70 7.27 -6.42
N LEU A 145 0.40 7.09 -7.70
CA LEU A 145 1.10 7.71 -8.81
C LEU A 145 0.32 8.91 -9.35
N GLY A 146 1.07 9.92 -9.80
CA GLY A 146 0.52 11.11 -10.44
C GLY A 146 0.06 10.86 -11.89
N VAL A 147 -0.37 11.93 -12.55
CA VAL A 147 -0.98 11.88 -13.89
C VAL A 147 -0.20 12.66 -14.94
N LEU A 148 0.95 13.25 -14.57
CA LEU A 148 1.83 13.94 -15.51
C LEU A 148 2.82 12.98 -16.18
N ILE A 149 3.54 12.21 -15.38
CA ILE A 149 4.55 11.24 -15.83
C ILE A 149 4.44 9.90 -15.09
N GLY A 150 3.40 9.71 -14.26
CA GLY A 150 3.26 8.53 -13.41
C GLY A 150 4.23 8.50 -12.23
N ALA A 151 4.80 9.64 -11.83
CA ALA A 151 5.70 9.70 -10.69
C ALA A 151 4.95 9.61 -9.34
N PRO A 152 5.61 9.16 -8.26
CA PRO A 152 5.00 9.07 -6.95
C PRO A 152 4.47 10.41 -6.44
N LEU A 153 3.29 10.39 -5.80
CA LEU A 153 2.72 11.58 -5.16
C LEU A 153 3.46 11.94 -3.87
N THR A 154 3.54 13.24 -3.59
CA THR A 154 4.08 13.78 -2.34
C THR A 154 3.42 15.10 -1.95
N ASP A 155 3.60 15.50 -0.68
CA ASP A 155 3.16 16.78 -0.13
C ASP A 155 1.67 17.05 -0.34
N MET A 156 0.89 16.01 -0.05
CA MET A 156 -0.56 16.04 -0.16
C MET A 156 -1.23 15.42 1.07
N LYS A 157 -2.38 15.96 1.43
CA LYS A 157 -3.31 15.35 2.37
C LYS A 157 -4.53 14.83 1.64
N ILE A 158 -4.84 13.56 1.82
CA ILE A 158 -6.05 12.94 1.29
C ILE A 158 -7.00 12.67 2.46
N THR A 159 -8.17 13.28 2.42
CA THR A 159 -9.19 13.18 3.47
C THR A 159 -10.45 12.53 2.93
N LEU A 160 -10.89 11.44 3.52
CA LEU A 160 -12.20 10.86 3.26
C LEU A 160 -13.28 11.80 3.79
N ILE A 161 -14.10 12.36 2.91
CA ILE A 161 -15.14 13.36 3.26
C ILE A 161 -16.55 12.81 3.19
N ALA A 162 -16.81 11.85 2.29
CA ALA A 162 -18.09 11.15 2.20
C ALA A 162 -17.87 9.76 1.59
N GLY A 163 -18.83 8.88 1.77
CA GLY A 163 -18.83 7.56 1.16
C GLY A 163 -20.13 6.82 1.44
N ARG A 164 -20.37 5.78 0.67
CA ARG A 164 -21.57 4.97 0.81
C ARG A 164 -21.27 3.49 0.63
N ALA A 165 -21.84 2.67 1.52
CA ALA A 165 -21.85 1.24 1.45
C ALA A 165 -23.27 0.72 1.27
N HIS A 166 -23.44 -0.45 0.69
CA HIS A 166 -24.71 -1.15 0.61
C HIS A 166 -24.69 -2.37 1.53
N LEU A 167 -25.67 -2.50 2.42
CA LEU A 167 -25.73 -3.53 3.47
C LEU A 167 -25.59 -4.99 3.00
N LYS A 168 -25.90 -5.28 1.73
CA LYS A 168 -25.89 -6.64 1.17
C LYS A 168 -24.89 -6.86 0.04
N HIS A 169 -24.32 -5.78 -0.49
CA HIS A 169 -23.55 -5.82 -1.72
C HIS A 169 -22.19 -5.15 -1.61
N THR A 170 -21.79 -4.68 -0.42
CA THR A 170 -20.47 -4.10 -0.21
C THR A 170 -19.54 -5.11 0.42
N GLU A 171 -18.43 -5.36 -0.25
CA GLU A 171 -17.30 -6.14 0.23
C GLU A 171 -16.05 -5.25 0.39
N GLY A 172 -15.04 -5.72 1.15
CA GLY A 172 -13.83 -4.92 1.40
C GLY A 172 -13.09 -4.51 0.12
N GLY A 173 -13.05 -5.41 -0.86
CA GLY A 173 -12.42 -5.16 -2.15
C GLY A 173 -13.09 -4.05 -2.97
N ASP A 174 -14.38 -3.78 -2.76
CA ASP A 174 -15.11 -2.74 -3.47
C ASP A 174 -14.61 -1.35 -3.04
N PHE A 175 -14.36 -1.16 -1.74
CA PHE A 175 -13.78 0.06 -1.23
C PHE A 175 -12.36 0.28 -1.72
N ARG A 176 -11.55 -0.78 -1.91
CA ARG A 176 -10.24 -0.66 -2.55
C ARG A 176 -10.36 -0.08 -3.94
N GLN A 177 -11.24 -0.66 -4.75
CA GLN A 177 -11.48 -0.23 -6.12
C GLN A 177 -12.02 1.21 -6.18
N ALA A 178 -12.98 1.55 -5.34
CA ALA A 178 -13.54 2.90 -5.28
C ALA A 178 -12.50 3.93 -4.79
N THR A 179 -11.69 3.59 -3.76
CA THR A 179 -10.66 4.47 -3.22
C THR A 179 -9.58 4.81 -4.25
N TYR A 180 -9.06 3.81 -4.96
CA TYR A 180 -8.03 4.05 -5.98
C TYR A 180 -8.56 4.89 -7.14
N ARG A 181 -9.80 4.65 -7.58
CA ARG A 181 -10.47 5.47 -8.59
C ARG A 181 -10.72 6.89 -8.11
N ALA A 182 -11.10 7.08 -6.83
CA ALA A 182 -11.30 8.41 -6.27
C ALA A 182 -10.02 9.24 -6.27
N VAL A 183 -8.87 8.66 -5.87
CA VAL A 183 -7.57 9.33 -5.94
C VAL A 183 -7.26 9.71 -7.39
N ARG A 184 -7.35 8.72 -8.30
CA ARG A 184 -6.97 8.92 -9.71
C ARG A 184 -7.89 9.92 -10.40
N GLN A 185 -9.20 9.83 -10.21
CA GLN A 185 -10.18 10.76 -10.76
C GLN A 185 -9.94 12.19 -10.27
N GLY A 186 -9.65 12.39 -8.99
CA GLY A 186 -9.31 13.69 -8.45
C GLY A 186 -8.05 14.30 -9.08
N LEU A 187 -7.02 13.48 -9.31
CA LEU A 187 -5.79 13.92 -10.00
C LEU A 187 -6.05 14.28 -11.47
N MET A 188 -6.88 13.51 -12.18
CA MET A 188 -7.28 13.81 -13.56
C MET A 188 -8.03 15.14 -13.63
N MET A 189 -8.96 15.40 -12.70
CA MET A 189 -9.65 16.68 -12.59
C MET A 189 -8.68 17.82 -12.28
N ALA A 190 -7.70 17.62 -11.38
CA ALA A 190 -6.67 18.61 -11.09
C ALA A 190 -5.81 18.92 -12.32
N ASN A 191 -5.47 17.89 -13.10
CA ASN A 191 -4.72 18.07 -14.35
C ASN A 191 -5.49 18.83 -15.41
N GLN A 192 -6.78 18.55 -15.56
CA GLN A 192 -7.66 19.26 -16.50
C GLN A 192 -7.68 20.77 -16.25
N ILE A 193 -7.66 21.18 -14.97
CA ILE A 193 -7.61 22.61 -14.59
C ILE A 193 -6.18 23.13 -14.38
N LYS A 194 -5.16 22.38 -14.78
CA LYS A 194 -3.72 22.71 -14.68
C LYS A 194 -3.26 23.02 -13.25
N LYS A 195 -3.72 22.21 -12.28
CA LYS A 195 -3.36 22.32 -10.87
C LYS A 195 -2.51 21.15 -10.37
N THR A 196 -2.01 20.34 -11.27
CA THR A 196 -0.95 19.35 -11.02
C THR A 196 0.42 20.01 -11.19
N GLN A 197 1.41 19.53 -10.46
CA GLN A 197 2.78 20.05 -10.50
C GLN A 197 3.79 18.93 -10.45
N LEU A 198 4.74 18.96 -11.39
CA LEU A 198 5.91 18.09 -11.37
C LEU A 198 6.98 18.67 -10.45
N LEU A 199 7.58 17.81 -9.65
CA LEU A 199 8.63 18.15 -8.71
C LEU A 199 9.92 17.40 -9.06
N GLU A 200 11.05 18.10 -8.97
CA GLU A 200 12.38 17.52 -9.11
C GLU A 200 13.20 17.69 -7.84
N PRO A 201 14.17 16.81 -7.57
CA PRO A 201 15.07 16.94 -6.44
C PRO A 201 16.08 18.07 -6.66
N TRP A 202 16.43 18.78 -5.58
CA TRP A 202 17.39 19.87 -5.58
C TRP A 202 18.51 19.61 -4.59
N TYR A 203 19.72 20.01 -4.96
CA TYR A 203 20.85 20.08 -4.06
C TYR A 203 20.97 21.47 -3.43
N SER A 204 21.29 21.50 -2.14
CA SER A 204 22.02 22.59 -1.51
C SER A 204 23.51 22.36 -1.76
N PHE A 205 24.21 23.32 -2.29
CA PHE A 205 25.63 23.16 -2.61
C PHE A 205 26.51 24.18 -1.86
N ARG A 206 27.73 23.74 -1.57
CA ARG A 206 28.83 24.60 -1.13
C ARG A 206 30.03 24.35 -2.03
N LEU A 207 30.36 25.34 -2.83
CA LEU A 207 31.44 25.31 -3.81
C LEU A 207 32.59 26.22 -3.34
N GLU A 208 33.76 25.65 -3.14
CA GLU A 208 35.00 26.35 -2.82
C GLU A 208 35.91 26.29 -4.04
N VAL A 209 36.28 27.47 -4.58
CA VAL A 209 37.13 27.59 -5.76
C VAL A 209 38.19 28.67 -5.57
N PRO A 210 39.32 28.63 -6.32
CA PRO A 210 40.23 29.76 -6.41
C PRO A 210 39.48 31.03 -6.82
N ALA A 211 39.80 32.17 -6.20
CA ALA A 211 39.11 33.45 -6.44
C ALA A 211 39.07 33.83 -7.93
N GLU A 212 40.11 33.47 -8.69
CA GLU A 212 40.17 33.64 -10.14
C GLU A 212 39.08 32.90 -10.93
N ASN A 213 38.51 31.82 -10.35
CA ASN A 213 37.52 30.96 -11.00
C ASN A 213 36.07 31.29 -10.57
N ILE A 214 35.84 32.20 -9.62
CA ILE A 214 34.51 32.45 -9.06
C ILE A 214 33.50 32.93 -10.11
N GLY A 215 33.93 33.80 -11.04
CA GLY A 215 33.09 34.30 -12.13
C GLY A 215 32.57 33.17 -13.05
N ARG A 216 33.43 32.18 -13.34
CA ARG A 216 33.03 30.99 -14.10
C ARG A 216 32.03 30.15 -13.29
N ALA A 217 32.32 29.89 -12.01
CA ALA A 217 31.43 29.12 -11.13
C ALA A 217 30.03 29.74 -11.07
N MET A 218 29.94 31.08 -10.90
CA MET A 218 28.66 31.78 -10.89
C MET A 218 27.90 31.62 -12.21
N SER A 219 28.60 31.74 -13.36
CA SER A 219 27.99 31.56 -14.69
C SER A 219 27.54 30.12 -14.93
N ASP A 220 28.32 29.14 -14.47
CA ASP A 220 27.97 27.71 -14.58
C ASP A 220 26.71 27.39 -13.75
N VAL A 221 26.63 27.87 -12.49
CA VAL A 221 25.45 27.68 -11.64
C VAL A 221 24.21 28.33 -12.25
N GLN A 222 24.33 29.54 -12.84
CA GLN A 222 23.22 30.18 -13.55
C GLN A 222 22.75 29.36 -14.76
N ARG A 223 23.70 28.83 -15.54
CA ARG A 223 23.38 27.97 -16.69
C ARG A 223 22.68 26.66 -16.27
N MET A 224 22.98 26.18 -15.07
CA MET A 224 22.34 25.00 -14.46
C MET A 224 21.01 25.31 -13.78
N GLU A 225 20.42 26.51 -14.01
CA GLU A 225 19.17 26.97 -13.40
C GLU A 225 19.22 27.02 -11.85
N GLY A 226 20.44 27.11 -11.31
CA GLY A 226 20.68 27.23 -9.87
C GLY A 226 20.56 28.68 -9.39
N SER A 227 20.40 28.81 -8.07
CA SER A 227 20.46 30.08 -7.36
C SER A 227 21.61 30.06 -6.35
N PHE A 228 22.22 31.20 -6.11
CA PHE A 228 23.35 31.29 -5.16
C PHE A 228 23.32 32.60 -4.39
N ASP A 229 23.90 32.57 -3.20
CA ASP A 229 24.15 33.73 -2.36
C ASP A 229 25.41 34.49 -2.83
N PRO A 230 25.59 35.76 -2.44
CA PRO A 230 26.80 36.49 -2.76
C PRO A 230 28.06 35.72 -2.34
N PRO A 231 29.07 35.60 -3.23
CA PRO A 231 30.27 34.83 -2.93
C PRO A 231 31.04 35.41 -1.74
N GLU A 232 31.49 34.54 -0.86
CA GLU A 232 32.34 34.90 0.27
C GLU A 232 33.80 34.64 -0.11
N THR A 233 34.65 35.66 -0.02
CA THR A 233 36.09 35.52 -0.24
C THR A 233 36.80 35.25 1.08
N ALA A 234 37.66 34.23 1.11
CA ALA A 234 38.45 33.93 2.30
C ALA A 234 39.37 35.10 2.69
N PRO A 235 39.78 35.24 3.96
CA PRO A 235 40.63 36.33 4.44
C PRO A 235 41.97 36.44 3.74
N ASP A 236 42.46 35.33 3.16
CA ASP A 236 43.70 35.27 2.36
C ASP A 236 43.56 35.78 0.93
N GLY A 237 42.32 36.03 0.48
CA GLY A 237 41.99 36.46 -0.86
C GLY A 237 42.24 35.43 -1.96
N GLN A 238 42.63 34.19 -1.63
CA GLN A 238 43.00 33.16 -2.62
C GLN A 238 41.84 32.27 -2.98
N THR A 239 40.90 32.02 -2.08
CA THR A 239 39.74 31.15 -2.27
C THR A 239 38.43 31.93 -2.12
N ALA A 240 37.42 31.54 -2.84
CA ALA A 240 36.06 32.04 -2.74
C ALA A 240 35.09 30.89 -2.57
N THR A 241 34.11 31.08 -1.71
CA THR A 241 33.03 30.14 -1.43
C THR A 241 31.73 30.64 -2.02
N LEU A 242 31.04 29.79 -2.76
CA LEU A 242 29.71 30.01 -3.31
C LEU A 242 28.74 29.00 -2.70
N THR A 243 27.67 29.48 -2.07
CA THR A 243 26.60 28.64 -1.53
C THR A 243 25.31 28.89 -2.27
N GLY A 244 24.45 27.88 -2.37
CA GLY A 244 23.19 28.02 -3.06
C GLY A 244 22.45 26.71 -3.30
N PHE A 245 21.56 26.74 -4.25
CA PHE A 245 20.69 25.61 -4.61
C PHE A 245 20.68 25.42 -6.12
N ALA A 246 20.64 24.14 -6.57
CA ALA A 246 20.51 23.82 -7.99
C ALA A 246 19.78 22.48 -8.18
N PRO A 247 19.12 22.27 -9.34
CA PRO A 247 18.51 21.01 -9.67
C PRO A 247 19.53 19.87 -9.73
N VAL A 248 19.16 18.70 -9.20
CA VAL A 248 20.00 17.49 -9.31
C VAL A 248 20.27 17.15 -10.77
N ALA A 249 19.28 17.31 -11.64
CA ALA A 249 19.37 17.00 -13.07
C ALA A 249 20.55 17.68 -13.76
N THR A 250 20.83 18.94 -13.41
CA THR A 250 21.87 19.77 -14.06
C THR A 250 23.20 19.76 -13.31
N MET A 251 23.17 19.57 -11.98
CA MET A 251 24.37 19.70 -11.14
C MET A 251 25.07 18.38 -10.82
N ARG A 252 24.45 17.22 -11.05
CA ARG A 252 25.02 15.90 -10.67
C ARG A 252 26.42 15.62 -11.23
N SER A 253 26.72 16.05 -12.42
CA SER A 253 28.00 15.86 -13.09
C SER A 253 29.00 17.01 -12.88
N TYR A 254 28.56 18.12 -12.29
CA TYR A 254 29.37 19.32 -12.11
C TYR A 254 30.61 19.15 -11.20
N PRO A 255 30.65 18.24 -10.20
CA PRO A 255 31.86 17.95 -9.44
C PRO A 255 33.07 17.63 -10.30
N MET A 256 32.88 16.88 -11.38
CA MET A 256 33.98 16.54 -12.32
C MET A 256 34.47 17.75 -13.10
N GLU A 257 33.56 18.64 -13.52
CA GLU A 257 33.92 19.89 -14.18
C GLU A 257 34.68 20.82 -13.24
N VAL A 258 34.26 20.94 -11.98
CA VAL A 258 34.96 21.74 -10.95
C VAL A 258 36.39 21.28 -10.78
N VAL A 259 36.63 19.97 -10.62
CA VAL A 259 37.97 19.42 -10.51
C VAL A 259 38.80 19.76 -11.74
N SER A 260 38.22 19.65 -12.96
CA SER A 260 38.90 19.91 -14.22
C SER A 260 39.36 21.38 -14.34
N TYR A 261 38.45 22.36 -14.23
CA TYR A 261 38.84 23.75 -14.49
C TYR A 261 39.61 24.41 -13.34
N THR A 262 39.47 23.88 -12.11
CA THR A 262 40.26 24.36 -10.96
C THR A 262 41.59 23.61 -10.80
N ARG A 263 41.86 22.63 -11.65
CA ARG A 263 43.06 21.74 -11.57
C ARG A 263 43.15 21.02 -10.21
N GLY A 264 42.01 20.52 -9.72
CA GLY A 264 41.93 19.81 -8.46
C GLY A 264 41.95 20.69 -7.19
N ARG A 265 41.91 22.04 -7.34
CA ARG A 265 41.91 22.97 -6.20
C ARG A 265 40.50 23.35 -5.73
N GLY A 266 39.46 23.03 -6.50
CA GLY A 266 38.08 23.28 -6.17
C GLY A 266 37.45 22.09 -5.45
N HIS A 267 36.54 22.40 -4.53
CA HIS A 267 35.77 21.41 -3.78
C HIS A 267 34.29 21.75 -3.85
N LEU A 268 33.46 20.78 -4.24
CA LEU A 268 32.02 20.90 -4.31
C LEU A 268 31.38 19.89 -3.37
N ASN A 269 30.68 20.39 -2.37
CA ASN A 269 29.85 19.58 -1.48
C ASN A 269 28.38 19.73 -1.89
N LEU A 270 27.72 18.61 -2.10
CA LEU A 270 26.30 18.52 -2.47
C LEU A 270 25.53 17.85 -1.35
N THR A 271 24.42 18.44 -0.93
CA THR A 271 23.51 17.88 0.04
C THR A 271 22.09 17.98 -0.50
N LEU A 272 21.31 16.91 -0.43
CA LEU A 272 19.91 16.95 -0.88
C LEU A 272 19.11 17.92 -0.01
N ASP A 273 18.46 18.91 -0.66
CA ASP A 273 17.61 19.91 0.00
C ASP A 273 16.12 19.53 -0.02
N GLY A 274 15.75 18.59 -0.88
CA GLY A 274 14.37 18.13 -1.06
C GLY A 274 13.85 18.34 -2.48
N TYR A 275 12.53 18.42 -2.62
CA TYR A 275 11.86 18.54 -3.92
C TYR A 275 11.29 19.93 -4.12
N ARG A 276 11.51 20.48 -5.32
CA ARG A 276 10.99 21.79 -5.75
C ARG A 276 10.28 21.67 -7.10
N PRO A 277 9.50 22.67 -7.53
CA PRO A 277 8.90 22.66 -8.87
C PRO A 277 9.96 22.43 -9.95
N CYS A 278 9.68 21.50 -10.86
CA CYS A 278 10.59 21.15 -11.94
C CYS A 278 10.77 22.34 -12.90
N HIS A 279 12.02 22.74 -13.17
CA HIS A 279 12.35 23.90 -13.98
C HIS A 279 11.97 23.72 -15.46
N ASN A 280 12.07 22.50 -15.99
CA ASN A 280 11.75 22.15 -17.36
C ASN A 280 10.62 21.11 -17.48
N ALA A 281 9.59 21.22 -16.63
CA ALA A 281 8.51 20.26 -16.52
C ALA A 281 7.87 19.87 -17.87
N ALA A 282 7.69 20.82 -18.78
CA ALA A 282 7.08 20.56 -20.08
C ALA A 282 7.91 19.59 -20.94
N GLU A 283 9.24 19.76 -20.96
CA GLU A 283 10.15 18.90 -21.71
C GLU A 283 10.17 17.48 -21.11
N VAL A 284 10.16 17.37 -19.77
CA VAL A 284 10.13 16.08 -19.07
C VAL A 284 8.84 15.33 -19.34
N ILE A 285 7.69 16.01 -19.28
CA ILE A 285 6.38 15.41 -19.55
C ILE A 285 6.31 14.90 -21.00
N GLU A 286 6.77 15.73 -21.95
CA GLU A 286 6.81 15.34 -23.37
C GLU A 286 7.75 14.15 -23.61
N ALA A 287 8.90 14.13 -22.95
CA ALA A 287 9.88 13.05 -23.12
C ALA A 287 9.44 11.70 -22.53
N VAL A 288 8.67 11.72 -21.43
CA VAL A 288 8.14 10.50 -20.81
C VAL A 288 6.92 9.96 -21.54
N ASP A 289 6.12 10.86 -22.16
CA ASP A 289 4.91 10.54 -22.96
C ASP A 289 3.94 9.60 -22.24
N TYR A 290 3.69 9.87 -20.94
CA TYR A 290 2.81 9.05 -20.11
C TYR A 290 1.34 9.38 -20.37
N GLU A 291 0.56 8.37 -20.73
CA GLU A 291 -0.88 8.48 -20.99
C GLU A 291 -1.70 7.98 -19.79
N PRO A 292 -2.13 8.85 -18.88
CA PRO A 292 -2.82 8.45 -17.65
C PRO A 292 -4.19 7.77 -17.87
N GLU A 293 -4.83 7.98 -19.02
CA GLU A 293 -6.11 7.35 -19.37
C GLU A 293 -5.93 5.88 -19.81
N HIS A 294 -4.74 5.53 -20.31
CA HIS A 294 -4.42 4.19 -20.76
C HIS A 294 -3.73 3.33 -19.69
N ASP A 295 -3.50 3.87 -18.49
CA ASP A 295 -2.92 3.14 -17.37
C ASP A 295 -3.95 2.21 -16.73
N LEU A 296 -3.95 0.94 -17.13
CA LEU A 296 -4.89 -0.08 -16.65
C LEU A 296 -4.69 -0.45 -15.17
N ASP A 297 -3.49 -0.25 -14.63
CA ASP A 297 -3.17 -0.54 -13.24
C ASP A 297 -3.69 0.57 -12.30
N ASN A 298 -3.91 1.78 -12.84
CA ASN A 298 -4.41 2.94 -12.12
C ASN A 298 -5.61 3.59 -12.84
N PRO A 299 -6.75 2.88 -12.99
CA PRO A 299 -7.89 3.39 -13.72
C PRO A 299 -8.53 4.60 -13.02
N ALA A 300 -8.85 5.63 -13.78
CA ALA A 300 -9.56 6.81 -13.31
C ALA A 300 -11.08 6.67 -13.45
N ASP A 301 -11.53 5.85 -14.38
CA ASP A 301 -12.93 5.62 -14.69
C ASP A 301 -13.62 4.83 -13.59
N SER A 302 -14.89 5.11 -13.36
CA SER A 302 -15.72 4.42 -12.38
C SER A 302 -16.66 3.41 -13.03
N VAL A 303 -17.09 2.42 -12.24
CA VAL A 303 -18.03 1.38 -12.69
C VAL A 303 -19.36 1.58 -11.99
N PHE A 304 -20.41 1.78 -12.76
CA PHE A 304 -21.80 1.92 -12.30
C PHE A 304 -22.65 0.75 -12.78
N CYS A 305 -23.78 0.53 -12.14
CA CYS A 305 -24.74 -0.51 -12.51
C CYS A 305 -26.09 0.09 -12.91
N SER A 306 -26.62 -0.34 -14.04
CA SER A 306 -27.99 -0.01 -14.44
C SER A 306 -28.69 -1.26 -14.96
N HIS A 307 -29.90 -1.53 -14.46
CA HIS A 307 -30.69 -2.69 -14.83
C HIS A 307 -29.96 -4.05 -14.71
N GLY A 308 -29.03 -4.16 -13.73
CA GLY A 308 -28.27 -5.38 -13.49
C GLY A 308 -27.06 -5.58 -14.40
N ALA A 309 -26.68 -4.59 -15.21
CA ALA A 309 -25.48 -4.58 -16.02
C ALA A 309 -24.51 -3.47 -15.57
N GLY A 310 -23.26 -3.86 -15.30
CA GLY A 310 -22.19 -2.90 -15.02
C GLY A 310 -21.77 -2.17 -16.29
N PHE A 311 -21.53 -0.88 -16.22
CA PHE A 311 -20.98 -0.06 -17.29
C PHE A 311 -19.92 0.90 -16.77
N VAL A 312 -18.95 1.24 -17.61
CA VAL A 312 -17.87 2.14 -17.27
C VAL A 312 -18.30 3.58 -17.56
N VAL A 313 -18.07 4.47 -16.60
CA VAL A 313 -18.29 5.91 -16.72
C VAL A 313 -16.92 6.58 -16.74
N PRO A 314 -16.59 7.34 -17.81
CA PRO A 314 -15.34 8.08 -17.88
C PRO A 314 -15.17 9.06 -16.71
N TRP A 315 -13.94 9.24 -16.27
CA TRP A 315 -13.58 10.05 -15.09
C TRP A 315 -14.17 11.47 -15.11
N GLU A 316 -14.32 12.09 -16.28
CA GLU A 316 -14.93 13.42 -16.43
C GLU A 316 -16.41 13.45 -16.04
N GLN A 317 -17.11 12.33 -16.23
CA GLN A 317 -18.55 12.21 -16.04
C GLN A 317 -18.95 11.59 -14.70
N VAL A 318 -18.00 11.09 -13.91
CA VAL A 318 -18.27 10.40 -12.63
C VAL A 318 -19.12 11.27 -11.70
N ARG A 319 -18.82 12.57 -11.61
CA ARG A 319 -19.58 13.50 -10.75
C ARG A 319 -21.05 13.65 -11.15
N SER A 320 -21.42 13.45 -12.40
CA SER A 320 -22.82 13.51 -12.85
C SER A 320 -23.61 12.23 -12.55
N HIS A 321 -22.91 11.13 -12.21
CA HIS A 321 -23.48 9.83 -11.92
C HIS A 321 -23.39 9.44 -10.44
N MET A 322 -22.61 10.17 -9.62
CA MET A 322 -22.41 9.87 -8.20
C MET A 322 -23.74 9.81 -7.43
N HIS A 323 -23.82 8.93 -6.46
CA HIS A 323 -25.01 8.71 -5.63
C HIS A 323 -25.00 9.51 -4.31
N VAL A 324 -23.85 10.04 -3.91
CA VAL A 324 -23.64 10.81 -2.69
C VAL A 324 -23.19 12.22 -3.05
N ASP A 325 -23.73 13.22 -2.37
CA ASP A 325 -23.25 14.60 -2.47
C ASP A 325 -22.44 14.90 -1.19
N SER A 326 -21.13 15.10 -1.34
CA SER A 326 -20.23 15.41 -0.23
C SER A 326 -20.42 16.86 0.30
N GLY A 327 -21.10 17.70 -0.46
CA GLY A 327 -21.22 19.15 -0.19
C GLY A 327 -19.94 19.95 -0.48
N TRP A 328 -18.88 19.33 -1.00
CA TRP A 328 -17.66 20.00 -1.39
C TRP A 328 -17.84 20.85 -2.65
N GLY A 329 -17.34 22.07 -2.63
CA GLY A 329 -17.41 22.99 -3.78
C GLY A 329 -18.73 23.78 -3.89
N HIS A 330 -19.70 23.49 -3.07
CA HIS A 330 -20.84 24.39 -2.90
C HIS A 330 -20.38 25.57 -2.02
N THR A 331 -19.97 26.67 -2.64
CA THR A 331 -19.85 27.96 -1.94
C THR A 331 -21.25 28.26 -1.39
N ALA A 332 -21.42 28.11 -0.09
CA ALA A 332 -22.62 28.57 0.58
C ALA A 332 -22.77 30.07 0.30
N PRO A 333 -23.86 30.55 -0.30
CA PRO A 333 -24.18 31.97 -0.25
C PRO A 333 -24.30 32.33 1.23
N ALA A 334 -23.65 33.42 1.64
CA ALA A 334 -23.67 33.91 2.99
C ALA A 334 -25.12 33.98 3.51
N ALA A 335 -25.34 33.32 4.66
CA ALA A 335 -26.43 33.44 5.58
C ALA A 335 -27.77 34.00 5.04
N GLU A 336 -28.67 33.06 4.69
CA GLU A 336 -30.08 33.20 5.02
C GLU A 336 -30.54 31.91 5.69
N GLU A 337 -30.60 31.96 7.02
CA GLU A 337 -31.31 30.99 7.82
C GLU A 337 -32.80 31.04 7.43
N THR A 338 -33.38 29.85 7.35
CA THR A 338 -34.79 29.53 7.17
C THR A 338 -35.18 29.09 5.76
N ALA A 339 -35.31 27.77 5.57
CA ALA A 339 -36.28 27.05 4.72
C ALA A 339 -35.72 25.86 3.92
N ALA A 340 -34.85 25.00 4.47
CA ALA A 340 -34.34 23.83 3.74
C ALA A 340 -34.71 22.46 4.37
N ARG A 341 -35.82 22.37 5.11
CA ARG A 341 -36.25 21.09 5.68
C ARG A 341 -37.29 20.25 4.91
N PRO A 342 -37.98 20.69 3.86
CA PRO A 342 -39.00 19.84 3.21
C PRO A 342 -38.41 18.85 2.14
N ARG A 343 -37.26 19.13 1.53
CA ARG A 343 -36.76 18.27 0.44
C ARG A 343 -36.18 16.92 0.89
N ARG A 344 -35.57 16.85 2.08
CA ARG A 344 -35.03 15.58 2.62
C ARG A 344 -36.13 14.59 3.02
N MET A 345 -37.27 15.05 3.52
CA MET A 345 -38.39 14.16 3.87
C MET A 345 -39.13 13.61 2.64
N ALA A 346 -39.15 14.33 1.52
CA ALA A 346 -39.76 13.85 0.28
C ALA A 346 -38.94 12.75 -0.38
N ALA A 347 -37.60 12.90 -0.44
CA ALA A 347 -36.70 11.88 -0.97
C ALA A 347 -36.69 10.60 -0.11
N TYR A 348 -36.75 10.73 1.22
CA TYR A 348 -36.84 9.58 2.14
C TYR A 348 -38.18 8.84 2.00
N ARG A 349 -39.29 9.54 1.75
CA ARG A 349 -40.61 8.92 1.50
C ARG A 349 -40.67 8.20 0.14
N ALA A 350 -40.06 8.77 -0.91
CA ALA A 350 -39.95 8.13 -2.23
C ALA A 350 -39.19 6.80 -2.13
N THR A 351 -38.05 6.77 -1.41
CA THR A 351 -37.26 5.55 -1.22
C THR A 351 -38.01 4.46 -0.43
N LEU A 352 -38.85 4.84 0.55
CA LEU A 352 -39.67 3.89 1.30
C LEU A 352 -40.84 3.32 0.46
N GLU A 353 -41.36 4.09 -0.47
CA GLU A 353 -42.41 3.62 -1.40
C GLU A 353 -41.82 2.68 -2.45
N GLU A 354 -40.64 2.96 -2.97
CA GLU A 354 -39.86 2.09 -3.87
C GLU A 354 -39.46 0.78 -3.20
N ASP A 355 -39.00 0.82 -1.95
CA ASP A 355 -38.69 -0.38 -1.15
C ASP A 355 -39.94 -1.24 -0.89
N ALA A 356 -41.10 -0.62 -0.68
CA ALA A 356 -42.35 -1.34 -0.52
C ALA A 356 -42.85 -1.99 -1.82
N GLU A 357 -42.61 -1.37 -2.97
CA GLU A 357 -42.87 -1.99 -4.29
C GLU A 357 -41.94 -3.14 -4.59
N LEU A 358 -40.64 -2.99 -4.32
CA LEU A 358 -39.65 -4.05 -4.46
C LEU A 358 -39.97 -5.24 -3.55
N LEU A 359 -40.43 -5.00 -2.33
CA LEU A 359 -40.85 -6.05 -1.42
C LEU A 359 -42.08 -6.82 -1.97
N LYS A 360 -43.07 -6.13 -2.55
CA LYS A 360 -44.23 -6.76 -3.20
C LYS A 360 -43.84 -7.60 -4.43
N ILE A 361 -42.90 -7.11 -5.22
CA ILE A 361 -42.36 -7.86 -6.38
C ILE A 361 -41.61 -9.11 -5.90
N PHE A 362 -40.82 -8.99 -4.82
CA PHE A 362 -40.10 -10.11 -4.23
C PHE A 362 -41.04 -11.17 -3.64
N GLU A 363 -42.08 -10.76 -2.87
CA GLU A 363 -43.09 -11.67 -2.31
C GLU A 363 -43.91 -12.38 -3.40
N ARG A 364 -44.17 -11.70 -4.53
CA ARG A 364 -44.87 -12.30 -5.68
C ARG A 364 -44.04 -13.35 -6.41
N THR A 365 -42.70 -13.21 -6.36
CA THR A 365 -41.77 -14.07 -7.10
C THR A 365 -41.27 -15.24 -6.24
N TYR A 366 -41.06 -15.04 -4.93
CA TYR A 366 -40.42 -16.01 -4.05
C TYR A 366 -41.30 -16.44 -2.85
N GLY A 367 -42.54 -15.93 -2.75
CA GLY A 367 -43.46 -16.22 -1.66
C GLY A 367 -43.28 -15.34 -0.40
N PRO A 368 -44.22 -15.38 0.54
CA PRO A 368 -44.26 -14.47 1.70
C PRO A 368 -43.07 -14.70 2.65
N ILE A 369 -42.39 -13.60 2.98
CA ILE A 369 -41.28 -13.60 3.93
C ILE A 369 -41.84 -13.71 5.36
N LYS A 370 -41.63 -14.82 6.05
CA LYS A 370 -41.93 -14.98 7.48
C LYS A 370 -40.92 -14.20 8.33
N ARG A 371 -41.13 -12.89 8.50
CA ARG A 371 -40.41 -12.06 9.46
C ARG A 371 -41.37 -11.70 10.61
N ASP A 372 -40.89 -11.85 11.84
CA ASP A 372 -41.59 -11.35 13.02
C ASP A 372 -41.46 -9.82 13.07
N PRO A 373 -42.55 -9.04 12.79
CA PRO A 373 -42.46 -7.59 12.74
C PRO A 373 -42.19 -6.92 14.09
N LEU A 374 -42.27 -7.67 15.19
CA LEU A 374 -42.06 -7.17 16.54
C LEU A 374 -40.61 -7.33 17.07
N ALA A 375 -39.73 -7.99 16.33
CA ALA A 375 -38.33 -8.17 16.73
C ALA A 375 -37.54 -6.85 16.77
N ALA A 376 -37.93 -5.87 15.94
CA ALA A 376 -37.25 -4.55 15.85
C ALA A 376 -37.69 -3.56 16.95
N PHE A 377 -38.78 -3.83 17.65
CA PHE A 377 -39.36 -2.93 18.68
C PHE A 377 -39.18 -3.43 20.12
N ARG A 378 -38.39 -4.46 20.37
CA ARG A 378 -38.04 -4.80 21.74
C ARG A 378 -37.05 -3.76 22.27
N PRO A 379 -37.38 -3.00 23.35
CA PRO A 379 -36.44 -2.06 23.94
C PRO A 379 -35.21 -2.82 24.39
N THR A 380 -34.08 -2.46 23.84
CA THR A 380 -32.77 -2.95 24.29
C THR A 380 -32.59 -2.47 25.72
N GLN A 381 -32.67 -3.38 26.69
CA GLN A 381 -32.28 -3.06 28.07
C GLN A 381 -30.89 -2.45 28.03
N LYS A 382 -30.76 -1.24 28.59
CA LYS A 382 -29.46 -0.62 28.86
C LYS A 382 -28.65 -1.63 29.66
N ARG A 383 -27.67 -2.26 29.02
CA ARG A 383 -26.64 -3.03 29.73
C ARG A 383 -25.88 -2.03 30.58
N GLU A 384 -26.06 -2.11 31.89
CA GLU A 384 -25.17 -1.51 32.88
C GLU A 384 -23.75 -2.02 32.54
N ARG A 385 -22.78 -1.11 32.48
CA ARG A 385 -21.40 -1.48 32.33
C ARG A 385 -21.02 -2.36 33.51
N PRO A 386 -20.60 -3.62 33.31
CA PRO A 386 -20.18 -4.43 34.44
C PRO A 386 -18.90 -3.78 35.03
N ASP A 387 -18.89 -3.62 36.34
CA ASP A 387 -17.68 -3.27 37.07
C ASP A 387 -16.58 -4.29 36.74
N PHE A 388 -15.39 -3.77 36.49
CA PHE A 388 -14.22 -4.56 36.12
C PHE A 388 -13.82 -5.44 37.32
N ASN A 389 -14.16 -6.71 37.26
CA ASN A 389 -13.77 -7.71 38.24
C ASN A 389 -12.77 -8.68 37.60
N ALA A 390 -11.49 -8.54 37.94
CA ALA A 390 -10.38 -9.29 37.37
C ALA A 390 -10.45 -10.82 37.65
N GLU A 391 -11.28 -11.25 38.60
CA GLU A 391 -11.41 -12.65 38.99
C GLU A 391 -12.36 -13.48 38.10
N GLN A 392 -13.07 -12.85 37.16
CA GLN A 392 -14.03 -13.53 36.26
C GLN A 392 -13.55 -13.67 34.81
N TRP A 393 -12.25 -13.50 34.53
CA TRP A 393 -11.70 -13.76 33.21
C TRP A 393 -11.50 -15.26 33.01
N GLU A 394 -12.53 -15.96 32.56
CA GLU A 394 -12.33 -17.22 31.85
C GLU A 394 -11.54 -16.94 30.59
N ILE A 395 -10.33 -17.49 30.51
CA ILE A 395 -9.47 -17.45 29.31
C ILE A 395 -10.23 -18.21 28.23
N GLN A 396 -10.92 -17.49 27.35
CA GLN A 396 -11.56 -18.13 26.20
C GLN A 396 -10.46 -18.67 25.27
N PRO A 397 -10.60 -19.90 24.77
CA PRO A 397 -9.60 -20.49 23.88
C PRO A 397 -9.45 -19.62 22.62
N GLU A 398 -8.21 -19.34 22.26
CA GLU A 398 -7.86 -18.67 21.00
C GLU A 398 -7.94 -19.69 19.85
N TYR A 399 -8.55 -19.29 18.74
CA TYR A 399 -8.63 -20.10 17.53
C TYR A 399 -7.56 -19.61 16.53
N LEU A 400 -6.77 -20.54 16.00
CA LEU A 400 -5.78 -20.28 14.96
C LEU A 400 -6.12 -21.13 13.73
N LEU A 401 -6.51 -20.45 12.64
CA LEU A 401 -6.68 -21.07 11.34
C LEU A 401 -5.40 -20.87 10.52
N VAL A 402 -4.97 -21.91 9.84
CA VAL A 402 -3.71 -21.92 9.07
C VAL A 402 -4.02 -22.42 7.66
N ASP A 403 -3.71 -21.61 6.64
CA ASP A 403 -3.70 -22.06 5.25
C ASP A 403 -2.45 -22.91 5.01
N GLY A 404 -2.65 -24.21 4.88
CA GLY A 404 -1.56 -25.18 4.83
C GLY A 404 -0.65 -25.01 3.62
N TYR A 405 -1.21 -24.82 2.43
CA TYR A 405 -0.39 -24.66 1.21
C TYR A 405 0.30 -23.31 1.14
N ASN A 406 -0.35 -22.24 1.57
CA ASN A 406 0.26 -20.93 1.66
C ASN A 406 1.49 -20.94 2.59
N ILE A 407 1.39 -21.63 3.74
CA ILE A 407 2.52 -21.76 4.67
C ILE A 407 3.60 -22.69 4.10
N ILE A 408 3.25 -23.83 3.49
CA ILE A 408 4.23 -24.74 2.88
C ILE A 408 5.08 -24.01 1.83
N PHE A 409 4.45 -23.19 0.98
CA PHE A 409 5.17 -22.48 -0.08
C PHE A 409 5.92 -21.24 0.42
N ALA A 410 5.51 -20.66 1.55
CA ALA A 410 6.14 -19.47 2.13
C ALA A 410 7.36 -19.79 3.01
N TRP A 411 7.47 -21.01 3.57
CA TRP A 411 8.59 -21.41 4.40
C TRP A 411 9.62 -22.19 3.59
N ASP A 412 10.85 -21.71 3.49
CA ASP A 412 11.89 -22.26 2.61
C ASP A 412 12.13 -23.75 2.81
N GLU A 413 12.17 -24.22 4.05
CA GLU A 413 12.39 -25.63 4.39
C GLU A 413 11.24 -26.52 3.86
N LEU A 414 10.00 -26.10 4.05
CA LEU A 414 8.83 -26.83 3.57
C LEU A 414 8.65 -26.72 2.06
N ASN A 415 8.99 -25.58 1.48
CA ASN A 415 8.99 -25.37 0.03
C ASN A 415 10.02 -26.27 -0.67
N ALA A 416 11.21 -26.41 -0.11
CA ALA A 416 12.20 -27.36 -0.63
C ALA A 416 11.68 -28.80 -0.60
N LEU A 417 11.09 -29.21 0.53
CA LEU A 417 10.51 -30.55 0.70
C LEU A 417 9.30 -30.80 -0.21
N SER A 418 8.49 -29.76 -0.50
CA SER A 418 7.31 -29.87 -1.37
C SER A 418 7.67 -30.17 -2.82
N LYS A 419 8.89 -29.79 -3.27
CA LYS A 419 9.40 -30.11 -4.61
C LYS A 419 9.74 -31.59 -4.78
N GLU A 420 10.09 -32.28 -3.68
CA GLU A 420 10.35 -33.71 -3.66
C GLU A 420 9.06 -34.51 -3.41
N SER A 421 8.29 -34.13 -2.39
CA SER A 421 7.02 -34.75 -2.04
C SER A 421 6.11 -33.76 -1.31
N LEU A 422 5.00 -33.41 -1.93
CA LEU A 422 3.99 -32.55 -1.32
C LEU A 422 3.33 -33.19 -0.09
N GLU A 423 3.24 -34.53 -0.06
CA GLU A 423 2.71 -35.27 1.06
C GLU A 423 3.66 -35.23 2.26
N ALA A 424 4.98 -35.37 2.03
CA ALA A 424 5.98 -35.23 3.08
C ALA A 424 5.99 -33.79 3.65
N ALA A 425 5.83 -32.77 2.82
CA ALA A 425 5.75 -31.39 3.27
C ALA A 425 4.49 -31.14 4.13
N ARG A 426 3.33 -31.73 3.78
CA ARG A 426 2.11 -31.67 4.60
C ARG A 426 2.32 -32.31 5.97
N HIS A 427 2.87 -33.55 6.02
CA HIS A 427 3.14 -34.22 7.28
C HIS A 427 4.14 -33.44 8.14
N ARG A 428 5.19 -32.88 7.54
CA ARG A 428 6.16 -32.06 8.27
C ARG A 428 5.51 -30.81 8.87
N LEU A 429 4.65 -30.12 8.12
CA LEU A 429 3.90 -28.97 8.64
C LEU A 429 2.97 -29.39 9.78
N MET A 430 2.25 -30.51 9.65
CA MET A 430 1.38 -31.02 10.72
C MET A 430 2.14 -31.29 12.00
N ASP A 431 3.33 -31.92 11.94
CA ASP A 431 4.18 -32.19 13.11
C ASP A 431 4.65 -30.89 13.78
N ILE A 432 5.12 -29.91 13.00
CA ILE A 432 5.53 -28.58 13.50
C ILE A 432 4.37 -27.90 14.24
N LEU A 433 3.17 -27.91 13.63
CA LEU A 433 2.01 -27.27 14.22
C LEU A 433 1.45 -27.99 15.44
N CYS A 434 1.62 -29.32 15.54
CA CYS A 434 1.31 -30.07 16.76
C CYS A 434 2.18 -29.63 17.94
N ASN A 435 3.49 -29.43 17.71
CA ASN A 435 4.41 -28.93 18.72
C ASN A 435 4.04 -27.51 19.15
N TYR A 436 3.77 -26.63 18.19
CA TYR A 436 3.34 -25.25 18.44
C TYR A 436 2.04 -25.19 19.26
N GLN A 437 1.03 -25.99 18.90
CA GLN A 437 -0.25 -26.07 19.62
C GLN A 437 -0.06 -26.53 21.06
N GLY A 438 0.79 -27.51 21.30
CA GLY A 438 1.11 -28.01 22.65
C GLY A 438 1.66 -26.92 23.56
N PHE A 439 2.44 -25.97 22.99
CA PHE A 439 3.00 -24.82 23.70
C PHE A 439 1.96 -23.71 23.94
N LYS A 440 1.25 -23.29 22.88
CA LYS A 440 0.31 -22.15 22.91
C LYS A 440 -1.07 -22.51 23.48
N LYS A 441 -1.45 -23.78 23.49
CA LYS A 441 -2.76 -24.31 23.94
C LYS A 441 -3.96 -23.63 23.26
N CYS A 442 -3.81 -23.25 21.99
CA CYS A 442 -4.88 -22.72 21.16
C CYS A 442 -5.65 -23.83 20.45
N VAL A 443 -6.83 -23.57 19.93
CA VAL A 443 -7.53 -24.48 19.00
C VAL A 443 -6.98 -24.23 17.61
N LEU A 444 -6.18 -25.16 17.08
CA LEU A 444 -5.51 -25.02 15.79
C LEU A 444 -6.26 -25.82 14.72
N ILE A 445 -6.62 -25.14 13.62
CA ILE A 445 -7.31 -25.70 12.45
C ILE A 445 -6.43 -25.44 11.24
N LEU A 446 -5.83 -26.53 10.70
CA LEU A 446 -5.03 -26.50 9.50
C LEU A 446 -5.89 -26.86 8.29
N VAL A 447 -5.92 -26.02 7.28
CA VAL A 447 -6.78 -26.17 6.10
C VAL A 447 -5.94 -26.46 4.85
N PHE A 448 -6.31 -27.49 4.11
CA PHE A 448 -5.72 -27.84 2.82
C PHE A 448 -6.77 -27.85 1.72
N ASP A 449 -6.45 -27.26 0.58
CA ASP A 449 -7.28 -27.31 -0.61
C ASP A 449 -7.44 -28.72 -1.18
N ALA A 450 -8.68 -29.14 -1.40
CA ALA A 450 -9.00 -30.43 -2.04
C ALA A 450 -8.56 -30.52 -3.50
N TYR A 451 -8.42 -29.39 -4.20
CA TYR A 451 -7.95 -29.30 -5.57
C TYR A 451 -6.66 -30.09 -5.84
N ARG A 452 -5.82 -30.28 -4.80
CA ARG A 452 -4.56 -31.05 -4.90
C ARG A 452 -4.61 -32.47 -4.31
N VAL A 453 -5.82 -32.92 -3.92
CA VAL A 453 -6.08 -34.29 -3.44
C VAL A 453 -7.23 -34.86 -4.25
N PRO A 454 -6.97 -35.57 -5.37
CA PRO A 454 -8.01 -36.09 -6.25
C PRO A 454 -8.97 -37.02 -5.51
N GLY A 455 -10.28 -36.75 -5.60
CA GLY A 455 -11.33 -37.64 -5.08
C GLY A 455 -11.73 -37.45 -3.63
N SER A 456 -11.35 -36.35 -2.97
CA SER A 456 -11.75 -36.09 -1.57
C SER A 456 -13.16 -35.47 -1.50
N PRO A 457 -14.12 -36.06 -0.79
CA PRO A 457 -15.46 -35.48 -0.55
C PRO A 457 -15.44 -34.36 0.48
N GLY A 458 -14.25 -33.88 0.92
CA GLY A 458 -14.03 -33.03 2.08
C GLY A 458 -13.99 -33.87 3.36
N SER A 459 -12.90 -33.79 4.13
CA SER A 459 -12.78 -34.48 5.39
C SER A 459 -12.24 -33.54 6.48
N ILE A 460 -12.68 -33.78 7.70
CA ILE A 460 -12.11 -33.16 8.90
C ILE A 460 -11.51 -34.29 9.72
N GLU A 461 -10.22 -34.24 9.90
CA GLU A 461 -9.47 -35.23 10.62
C GLU A 461 -8.81 -34.61 11.86
N GLN A 462 -8.71 -35.37 12.92
CA GLN A 462 -7.92 -34.96 14.08
C GLN A 462 -6.53 -35.58 13.96
N TYR A 463 -5.51 -34.74 13.76
CA TYR A 463 -4.13 -35.18 13.78
C TYR A 463 -3.49 -34.79 15.10
N HIS A 464 -3.28 -35.75 15.99
CA HIS A 464 -2.83 -35.55 17.38
C HIS A 464 -3.68 -34.48 18.11
N ASN A 465 -3.15 -33.30 18.31
CA ASN A 465 -3.77 -32.17 19.03
C ASN A 465 -4.27 -31.05 18.13
N ILE A 466 -4.21 -31.21 16.81
CA ILE A 466 -4.71 -30.23 15.83
C ILE A 466 -5.84 -30.82 14.98
N HIS A 467 -6.67 -29.94 14.42
CA HIS A 467 -7.70 -30.30 13.44
C HIS A 467 -7.17 -30.03 12.03
N VAL A 468 -7.21 -31.03 11.16
CA VAL A 468 -6.83 -30.93 9.75
C VAL A 468 -8.08 -31.01 8.90
N VAL A 469 -8.29 -30.04 8.05
CA VAL A 469 -9.43 -29.95 7.17
C VAL A 469 -8.96 -30.02 5.72
N TYR A 470 -9.53 -30.94 4.96
CA TYR A 470 -9.43 -30.96 3.50
C TYR A 470 -10.74 -30.45 2.94
N THR A 471 -10.68 -29.35 2.17
CA THR A 471 -11.89 -28.71 1.63
C THR A 471 -12.58 -29.60 0.59
N ARG A 472 -13.80 -29.27 0.18
CA ARG A 472 -14.51 -29.95 -0.89
C ARG A 472 -13.99 -29.52 -2.24
N GLU A 473 -14.20 -30.32 -3.28
CA GLU A 473 -13.69 -30.08 -4.65
C GLU A 473 -14.07 -28.69 -5.25
N ALA A 474 -15.11 -28.03 -4.73
CA ALA A 474 -15.55 -26.70 -5.14
C ALA A 474 -15.31 -25.59 -4.10
N GLU A 475 -14.64 -25.90 -2.99
CA GLU A 475 -14.38 -24.95 -1.89
C GLU A 475 -12.87 -24.78 -1.72
N THR A 476 -12.35 -23.56 -1.87
CA THR A 476 -10.94 -23.26 -1.61
C THR A 476 -10.67 -23.15 -0.11
N ALA A 477 -9.39 -23.23 0.29
CA ALA A 477 -8.98 -23.03 1.68
C ALA A 477 -9.43 -21.65 2.18
N ASP A 478 -9.29 -20.63 1.35
CA ASP A 478 -9.71 -19.24 1.59
C ASP A 478 -11.20 -19.16 1.93
N MET A 479 -12.06 -19.74 1.09
CA MET A 479 -13.52 -19.75 1.31
C MET A 479 -13.90 -20.47 2.60
N PHE A 480 -13.20 -21.56 2.93
CA PHE A 480 -13.42 -22.29 4.18
C PHE A 480 -13.00 -21.45 5.39
N ILE A 481 -11.81 -20.83 5.34
CA ILE A 481 -11.26 -19.98 6.40
C ILE A 481 -12.18 -18.76 6.63
N GLU A 482 -12.65 -18.13 5.56
CA GLU A 482 -13.60 -17.02 5.64
C GLU A 482 -14.90 -17.43 6.35
N ARG A 483 -15.52 -18.51 5.91
CA ARG A 483 -16.77 -19.02 6.48
C ARG A 483 -16.62 -19.36 7.97
N VAL A 484 -15.56 -20.08 8.32
CA VAL A 484 -15.29 -20.49 9.71
C VAL A 484 -14.96 -19.27 10.58
N THR A 485 -14.21 -18.32 10.05
CA THR A 485 -13.90 -17.05 10.74
C THR A 485 -15.17 -16.27 11.02
N HIS A 486 -16.11 -16.22 10.09
CA HIS A 486 -17.42 -15.57 10.28
C HIS A 486 -18.28 -16.30 11.34
N GLU A 487 -18.27 -17.61 11.35
CA GLU A 487 -19.04 -18.42 12.32
C GLU A 487 -18.47 -18.32 13.74
N ILE A 488 -17.15 -18.41 13.89
CA ILE A 488 -16.46 -18.42 15.19
C ILE A 488 -16.20 -17.02 15.73
N GLY A 489 -16.00 -16.01 14.85
CA GLY A 489 -15.56 -14.65 15.20
C GLY A 489 -16.53 -13.86 16.09
N LYS A 490 -17.78 -14.30 16.23
CA LYS A 490 -18.78 -13.65 17.10
C LYS A 490 -18.48 -13.90 18.59
N GLY A 491 -17.49 -13.18 19.12
CA GLY A 491 -17.16 -13.17 20.56
C GLY A 491 -15.96 -14.03 20.96
N ARG A 492 -15.19 -14.56 20.02
CA ARG A 492 -13.96 -15.34 20.27
C ARG A 492 -12.76 -14.69 19.58
N ARG A 493 -11.56 -14.92 20.11
CA ARG A 493 -10.33 -14.49 19.46
C ARG A 493 -9.96 -15.47 18.35
N VAL A 494 -9.97 -15.00 17.12
CA VAL A 494 -9.59 -15.78 15.95
C VAL A 494 -8.36 -15.15 15.31
N ARG A 495 -7.35 -15.98 15.01
CA ARG A 495 -6.15 -15.61 14.24
C ARG A 495 -6.11 -16.43 12.97
N VAL A 496 -5.62 -15.86 11.90
CA VAL A 496 -5.46 -16.56 10.62
C VAL A 496 -4.04 -16.35 10.11
N ALA A 497 -3.34 -17.46 9.85
CA ALA A 497 -2.00 -17.48 9.29
C ALA A 497 -2.06 -17.78 7.79
N THR A 498 -1.75 -16.79 6.96
CA THR A 498 -1.71 -16.90 5.50
C THR A 498 -0.69 -15.92 4.91
N SER A 499 -0.13 -16.25 3.74
CA SER A 499 0.73 -15.35 2.96
C SER A 499 -0.02 -14.59 1.87
N ASP A 500 -1.27 -15.00 1.55
CA ASP A 500 -2.03 -14.37 0.47
C ASP A 500 -2.51 -12.96 0.85
N GLY A 501 -2.18 -11.99 -0.01
CA GLY A 501 -2.58 -10.58 0.15
C GLY A 501 -4.09 -10.36 -0.02
N MET A 502 -4.79 -11.21 -0.74
CA MET A 502 -6.23 -11.10 -0.99
C MET A 502 -7.08 -11.57 0.19
N GLU A 503 -6.69 -12.68 0.86
CA GLU A 503 -7.34 -13.16 2.09
C GLU A 503 -7.25 -12.17 3.25
N GLN A 504 -6.20 -11.35 3.27
CA GLN A 504 -5.92 -10.40 4.37
C GLN A 504 -7.06 -9.42 4.63
N VAL A 505 -7.79 -9.02 3.60
CA VAL A 505 -8.87 -8.03 3.67
C VAL A 505 -10.15 -8.64 4.23
N ILE A 506 -10.44 -9.88 3.87
CA ILE A 506 -11.64 -10.61 4.27
C ILE A 506 -11.58 -10.96 5.76
N ILE A 507 -10.43 -11.38 6.23
CA ILE A 507 -10.18 -11.79 7.64
C ILE A 507 -10.35 -10.61 8.61
N LEU A 508 -9.84 -9.43 8.26
CA LEU A 508 -9.97 -8.22 9.09
C LEU A 508 -11.43 -7.74 9.18
N GLY A 509 -12.23 -7.91 8.12
CA GLY A 509 -13.66 -7.55 8.10
C GLY A 509 -14.52 -8.35 9.09
N HIS A 510 -14.06 -9.53 9.50
CA HIS A 510 -14.77 -10.42 10.43
C HIS A 510 -14.22 -10.39 11.88
N GLY A 511 -13.30 -9.47 12.18
CA GLY A 511 -12.76 -9.28 13.54
C GLY A 511 -11.67 -10.29 13.94
N ALA A 512 -11.12 -11.05 12.99
CA ALA A 512 -9.98 -11.91 13.23
C ALA A 512 -8.65 -11.17 13.05
N LEU A 513 -7.62 -11.58 13.80
CA LEU A 513 -6.27 -11.06 13.70
C LEU A 513 -5.48 -11.87 12.68
N ARG A 514 -4.89 -11.17 11.72
CA ARG A 514 -4.00 -11.79 10.74
C ARG A 514 -2.60 -11.97 11.29
N VAL A 515 -1.97 -13.10 10.91
CA VAL A 515 -0.55 -13.37 11.09
C VAL A 515 0.04 -13.69 9.71
N SER A 516 1.05 -12.93 9.28
CA SER A 516 1.73 -13.26 8.02
C SER A 516 2.51 -14.56 8.17
N ALA A 517 2.73 -15.28 7.05
CA ALA A 517 3.50 -16.54 7.07
C ALA A 517 4.90 -16.36 7.69
N ARG A 518 5.55 -15.22 7.49
CA ARG A 518 6.83 -14.87 8.11
C ARG A 518 6.72 -14.69 9.62
N MET A 519 5.79 -13.87 10.09
CA MET A 519 5.57 -13.68 11.54
C MET A 519 5.17 -14.98 12.21
N PHE A 520 4.39 -15.81 11.53
CA PHE A 520 4.00 -17.12 12.04
C PHE A 520 5.20 -18.06 12.14
N HIS A 521 6.12 -18.01 11.18
CA HIS A 521 7.37 -18.77 11.22
C HIS A 521 8.23 -18.37 12.41
N GLU A 522 8.39 -17.07 12.64
CA GLU A 522 9.12 -16.53 13.80
C GLU A 522 8.48 -16.99 15.13
N GLU A 523 7.15 -16.92 15.26
CA GLU A 523 6.44 -17.42 16.46
C GLU A 523 6.61 -18.93 16.69
N VAL A 524 6.64 -19.73 15.64
CA VAL A 524 6.85 -21.18 15.72
C VAL A 524 8.27 -21.49 16.15
N GLN A 525 9.26 -20.82 15.58
CA GLN A 525 10.67 -20.98 15.97
C GLN A 525 10.94 -20.57 17.42
N GLU A 526 10.32 -19.48 17.88
CA GLU A 526 10.40 -19.07 19.28
C GLU A 526 9.80 -20.16 20.21
N ALA A 527 8.64 -20.71 19.84
CA ALA A 527 8.00 -21.76 20.61
C ALA A 527 8.87 -23.05 20.69
N GLU A 528 9.53 -23.42 19.59
CA GLU A 528 10.47 -24.55 19.57
C GLU A 528 11.69 -24.30 20.46
N THR A 529 12.27 -23.10 20.40
CA THR A 529 13.45 -22.73 21.21
C THR A 529 13.16 -22.75 22.70
N VAL A 530 11.99 -22.25 23.12
CA VAL A 530 11.54 -22.25 24.51
C VAL A 530 11.25 -23.69 25.00
N SER A 531 10.66 -24.52 24.15
CA SER A 531 10.40 -25.93 24.47
C SER A 531 11.71 -26.71 24.71
N TYR A 532 12.74 -26.49 23.89
CA TYR A 532 14.07 -27.10 24.06
C TYR A 532 14.77 -26.65 25.35
N THR A 533 14.64 -25.36 25.73
CA THR A 533 15.23 -24.88 26.97
C THR A 533 14.54 -25.42 28.21
N HIS A 534 13.22 -25.64 28.18
CA HIS A 534 12.49 -26.29 29.28
C HIS A 534 12.81 -27.76 29.43
N LEU A 535 12.94 -28.50 28.34
CA LEU A 535 13.35 -29.91 28.37
C LEU A 535 14.76 -30.10 28.95
N ARG A 536 15.70 -29.25 28.54
CA ARG A 536 17.09 -29.28 29.08
C ARG A 536 17.18 -28.89 30.57
N ALA A 537 16.31 -27.98 31.03
CA ALA A 537 16.23 -27.61 32.43
C ALA A 537 15.68 -28.74 33.31
N HIS A 538 14.78 -29.57 32.78
CA HIS A 538 14.26 -30.74 33.48
C HIS A 538 15.25 -31.91 33.50
N GLU A 539 16.04 -32.12 32.46
CA GLU A 539 17.11 -33.12 32.46
C GLU A 539 18.22 -32.78 33.45
N THR A 540 18.59 -31.50 33.59
CA THR A 540 19.61 -31.07 34.56
C THR A 540 19.13 -31.05 36.01
N CYS A 541 17.80 -31.07 36.28
CA CYS A 541 17.24 -31.24 37.64
C CYS A 541 17.01 -32.72 38.03
N ALA A 542 17.06 -33.67 37.09
CA ALA A 542 16.93 -35.10 37.39
C ALA A 542 18.27 -35.78 37.73
N ASP A 543 19.38 -35.10 37.46
CA ASP A 543 20.76 -35.54 37.74
C ASP A 543 21.39 -34.87 39.01
N LEU A 544 20.58 -34.15 39.79
CA LEU A 544 20.90 -33.63 41.12
C LEU A 544 19.95 -34.22 42.18
#